data_1b31403692308114b4a3b2ff47425cbb
#
_entry.id   1b31403692308114b4a3b2ff47425cbb
#
_cell.length_a   1.000
_cell.length_b   1.000
_cell.length_c   1.000
_cell.angle_alpha   90.00
_cell.angle_beta   90.00
_cell.angle_gamma   90.00
#
_symmetry.space_group_name_H-M   'P 1'
#
loop_
_entity.id
_entity.type
_entity.pdbx_description
1 polymer ?
#
loop_
_entity_poly.entity_id
_entity_poly.type
_entity_poly.pdbx_seq_one_letter_code
_entity_poly.pdbx_strand_id
1 'polypeptide(L)'
;MAMYKSLFDLSPEQTASTAMPRTVVFSNGTGSGSMTICPLFSGAELCYNDMHLVSFDEAPAPARNVIEINHCRVGRYECSFGENSCCYLAAGDFAVCAAARKKSSSCFPLRHYHGITILLDLDAISPEMRSRMEWYGVNLNAIRQYICTENRCCILRSAPV
;
A
#
# COMPACT_ATOMS: atom_id res chain seq x y z
N MET A 1 -21.31 -5.15 2.36
CA MET A 1 -19.85 -5.18 2.57
C MET A 1 -19.20 -5.14 1.19
N ALA A 2 -18.77 -3.96 0.75
CA ALA A 2 -18.10 -3.82 -0.54
C ALA A 2 -16.68 -4.38 -0.40
N MET A 3 -16.41 -5.51 -1.06
CA MET A 3 -15.09 -6.12 -1.09
C MET A 3 -14.16 -5.20 -1.90
N TYR A 4 -13.10 -4.70 -1.27
CA TYR A 4 -12.03 -4.00 -1.95
C TYR A 4 -11.38 -4.93 -2.99
N LYS A 5 -11.43 -4.54 -4.27
CA LYS A 5 -10.71 -5.21 -5.34
C LYS A 5 -9.50 -4.38 -5.72
N SER A 6 -8.31 -4.87 -5.44
CA SER A 6 -7.06 -4.32 -5.95
C SER A 6 -6.80 -4.80 -7.39
N LEU A 7 -5.77 -4.29 -8.05
CA LEU A 7 -5.27 -4.82 -9.33
C LEU A 7 -4.96 -6.33 -9.25
N PHE A 8 -4.60 -6.82 -8.09
CA PHE A 8 -4.27 -8.23 -7.87
C PHE A 8 -5.51 -9.16 -7.93
N ASP A 9 -6.73 -8.58 -7.88
CA ASP A 9 -8.00 -9.30 -8.04
C ASP A 9 -8.49 -9.31 -9.50
N LEU A 10 -7.80 -8.61 -10.41
CA LEU A 10 -8.15 -8.54 -11.83
C LEU A 10 -7.42 -9.62 -12.63
N SER A 11 -8.08 -10.13 -13.68
CA SER A 11 -7.42 -11.03 -14.61
C SER A 11 -6.27 -10.31 -15.35
N PRO A 12 -5.23 -11.04 -15.80
CA PRO A 12 -4.10 -10.47 -16.53
C PRO A 12 -4.48 -9.61 -17.74
N GLU A 13 -5.62 -9.89 -18.36
CA GLU A 13 -6.16 -9.13 -19.51
C GLU A 13 -6.67 -7.73 -19.12
N GLN A 14 -6.94 -7.48 -17.84
CA GLN A 14 -7.44 -6.20 -17.32
C GLN A 14 -6.33 -5.27 -16.79
N THR A 15 -5.08 -5.74 -16.78
CA THR A 15 -3.92 -4.97 -16.30
C THR A 15 -3.24 -4.13 -17.38
N ALA A 16 -3.86 -3.98 -18.56
CA ALA A 16 -3.33 -3.11 -19.60
C ALA A 16 -3.38 -1.63 -19.17
N SER A 17 -2.37 -0.87 -19.58
CA SER A 17 -2.07 0.54 -19.31
C SER A 17 -3.19 1.58 -19.61
N THR A 18 -4.42 1.14 -19.88
CA THR A 18 -5.60 1.97 -20.20
C THR A 18 -6.68 1.93 -19.13
N ALA A 19 -6.45 1.26 -18.00
CA ALA A 19 -7.44 1.20 -16.93
C ALA A 19 -7.62 2.60 -16.30
N MET A 20 -8.88 3.06 -16.29
CA MET A 20 -9.23 4.35 -15.69
C MET A 20 -9.10 4.30 -14.16
N PRO A 21 -8.74 5.43 -13.52
CA PRO A 21 -8.81 5.53 -12.08
C PRO A 21 -10.19 5.15 -11.55
N ARG A 22 -10.22 4.47 -10.41
CA ARG A 22 -11.47 4.06 -9.75
C ARG A 22 -11.46 4.49 -8.28
N THR A 23 -12.60 4.88 -7.76
CA THR A 23 -12.76 5.22 -6.36
C THR A 23 -13.63 4.17 -5.67
N VAL A 24 -13.13 3.64 -4.58
CA VAL A 24 -13.86 2.76 -3.67
C VAL A 24 -14.23 3.58 -2.44
N VAL A 25 -15.52 3.58 -2.11
CA VAL A 25 -16.03 4.22 -0.90
C VAL A 25 -16.49 3.13 0.06
N PHE A 26 -16.18 3.27 1.31
CA PHE A 26 -16.59 2.35 2.37
C PHE A 26 -16.97 3.10 3.63
N SER A 27 -17.81 2.47 4.42
CA SER A 27 -18.25 3.00 5.72
C SER A 27 -18.47 1.86 6.70
N ASN A 28 -18.30 2.16 7.98
CA ASN A 28 -18.62 1.28 9.09
C ASN A 28 -19.18 2.10 10.24
N GLY A 29 -19.47 1.46 11.39
CA GLY A 29 -19.99 2.14 12.57
C GLY A 29 -19.10 3.23 13.15
N THR A 30 -17.86 3.39 12.68
CA THR A 30 -16.89 4.40 13.18
C THR A 30 -16.71 5.59 12.25
N GLY A 31 -17.21 5.51 11.00
CA GLY A 31 -17.09 6.58 10.02
C GLY A 31 -17.07 6.08 8.58
N SER A 32 -16.50 6.89 7.69
CA SER A 32 -16.39 6.58 6.27
C SER A 32 -14.99 6.89 5.72
N GLY A 33 -14.67 6.35 4.56
CA GLY A 33 -13.43 6.63 3.85
C GLY A 33 -13.56 6.34 2.36
N SER A 34 -12.56 6.78 1.62
CA SER A 34 -12.42 6.48 0.20
C SER A 34 -10.98 6.18 -0.18
N MET A 35 -10.83 5.36 -1.21
CA MET A 35 -9.55 5.07 -1.85
C MET A 35 -9.70 5.29 -3.35
N THR A 36 -8.92 6.20 -3.92
CA THR A 36 -8.85 6.39 -5.37
C THR A 36 -7.61 5.68 -5.88
N ILE A 37 -7.83 4.65 -6.69
CA ILE A 37 -6.81 3.75 -7.21
C ILE A 37 -6.53 4.15 -8.65
N CYS A 38 -5.28 4.49 -8.91
CA CYS A 38 -4.76 4.90 -10.21
C CYS A 38 -3.75 3.86 -10.70
N PRO A 39 -4.06 3.06 -11.72
CA PRO A 39 -3.07 2.21 -12.36
C PRO A 39 -1.95 3.06 -12.96
N LEU A 40 -0.69 2.70 -12.74
CA LEU A 40 0.48 3.40 -13.28
C LEU A 40 1.06 2.68 -14.49
N PHE A 41 1.41 1.42 -14.30
CA PHE A 41 1.89 0.49 -15.31
C PHE A 41 1.68 -0.94 -14.80
N SER A 42 1.95 -1.94 -15.65
CA SER A 42 1.80 -3.35 -15.24
C SER A 42 2.57 -3.66 -13.97
N GLY A 43 1.88 -4.08 -12.92
CA GLY A 43 2.45 -4.34 -11.60
C GLY A 43 2.55 -3.12 -10.68
N ALA A 44 2.01 -1.95 -11.04
CA ALA A 44 2.03 -0.78 -10.17
C ALA A 44 0.70 -0.03 -10.10
N GLU A 45 0.27 0.25 -8.87
CA GLU A 45 -0.88 1.10 -8.53
C GLU A 45 -0.48 2.22 -7.58
N LEU A 46 -1.10 3.37 -7.76
CA LEU A 46 -1.08 4.48 -6.81
C LEU A 46 -2.47 4.63 -6.19
N CYS A 47 -2.56 4.62 -4.88
CA CYS A 47 -3.79 4.81 -4.14
C CYS A 47 -3.75 6.11 -3.34
N TYR A 48 -4.75 6.97 -3.55
CA TYR A 48 -5.01 8.11 -2.67
C TYR A 48 -6.02 7.68 -1.61
N ASN A 49 -5.63 7.77 -0.35
CA ASN A 49 -6.43 7.39 0.79
C ASN A 49 -6.96 8.62 1.50
N ASP A 50 -8.26 8.64 1.74
CA ASP A 50 -8.98 9.67 2.50
C ASP A 50 -9.88 8.98 3.52
N MET A 51 -9.46 8.98 4.80
CA MET A 51 -10.07 8.19 5.86
C MET A 51 -10.59 9.09 6.98
N HIS A 52 -11.89 8.98 7.24
CA HIS A 52 -12.60 9.66 8.34
C HIS A 52 -13.33 8.62 9.21
N LEU A 53 -12.59 7.65 9.73
CA LEU A 53 -13.08 6.56 10.57
C LEU A 53 -12.01 6.16 11.59
N VAL A 54 -12.36 5.33 12.56
CA VAL A 54 -11.42 4.87 13.59
C VAL A 54 -10.64 3.65 13.14
N SER A 55 -11.30 2.71 12.50
CA SER A 55 -10.69 1.45 12.09
C SER A 55 -11.26 0.94 10.78
N PHE A 56 -10.48 0.11 10.13
CA PHE A 56 -10.81 -0.49 8.85
C PHE A 56 -10.27 -1.92 8.81
N ASP A 57 -11.13 -2.86 8.39
CA ASP A 57 -10.72 -4.24 8.17
C ASP A 57 -10.11 -4.36 6.78
N GLU A 58 -8.85 -4.72 6.73
CA GLU A 58 -8.15 -4.89 5.48
C GLU A 58 -8.54 -6.18 4.76
N ALA A 59 -8.46 -6.14 3.44
CA ALA A 59 -8.60 -7.34 2.61
C ALA A 59 -7.48 -8.35 2.95
N PRO A 60 -7.67 -9.63 2.64
CA PRO A 60 -6.62 -10.63 2.76
C PRO A 60 -5.32 -10.16 2.10
N ALA A 61 -4.18 -10.52 2.71
CA ALA A 61 -2.87 -10.15 2.18
C ALA A 61 -2.73 -10.57 0.71
N PRO A 62 -2.20 -9.69 -0.15
CA PRO A 62 -1.96 -10.02 -1.55
C PRO A 62 -0.89 -11.10 -1.70
N ALA A 63 -0.66 -11.51 -2.96
CA ALA A 63 0.35 -12.49 -3.31
C ALA A 63 1.75 -12.12 -2.80
N ARG A 64 2.65 -13.10 -2.76
CA ARG A 64 4.08 -12.90 -2.46
C ARG A 64 4.70 -11.92 -3.46
N ASN A 65 5.79 -11.25 -3.07
CA ASN A 65 6.56 -10.29 -3.88
C ASN A 65 5.83 -8.98 -4.21
N VAL A 66 4.81 -8.62 -3.44
CA VAL A 66 4.19 -7.30 -3.50
C VAL A 66 4.77 -6.41 -2.40
N ILE A 67 5.14 -5.20 -2.78
CA ILE A 67 5.62 -4.15 -1.88
C ILE A 67 4.53 -3.11 -1.73
N GLU A 68 4.30 -2.70 -0.49
CA GLU A 68 3.43 -1.60 -0.12
C GLU A 68 4.29 -0.44 0.38
N ILE A 69 4.21 0.72 -0.29
CA ILE A 69 4.89 1.94 0.11
C ILE A 69 3.82 2.93 0.55
N ASN A 70 3.82 3.28 1.83
CA ASN A 70 2.85 4.19 2.42
C ASN A 70 3.52 5.52 2.77
N HIS A 71 2.90 6.63 2.39
CA HIS A 71 3.24 7.97 2.82
C HIS A 71 2.06 8.58 3.56
N CYS A 72 2.21 8.85 4.84
CA CYS A 72 1.24 9.59 5.64
C CYS A 72 1.40 11.09 5.38
N ARG A 73 0.43 11.70 4.72
CA ARG A 73 0.46 13.16 4.45
C ARG A 73 -0.12 13.96 5.60
N VAL A 74 -1.24 13.49 6.14
CA VAL A 74 -1.97 14.16 7.24
C VAL A 74 -2.57 13.09 8.13
N GLY A 75 -2.63 13.37 9.41
CA GLY A 75 -3.23 12.49 10.39
C GLY A 75 -2.28 11.43 10.94
N ARG A 76 -2.81 10.26 11.25
CA ARG A 76 -2.06 9.15 11.82
C ARG A 76 -2.66 7.82 11.38
N TYR A 77 -1.80 6.92 10.98
CA TYR A 77 -2.11 5.53 10.68
C TYR A 77 -1.38 4.61 11.66
N GLU A 78 -2.07 3.62 12.18
CA GLU A 78 -1.49 2.58 13.03
C GLU A 78 -1.91 1.21 12.54
N CYS A 79 -1.00 0.25 12.57
CA CYS A 79 -1.31 -1.15 12.28
C CYS A 79 -0.56 -2.08 13.22
N SER A 80 -1.18 -3.22 13.51
CA SER A 80 -0.59 -4.29 14.31
C SER A 80 -0.29 -5.50 13.45
N PHE A 81 0.83 -6.15 13.72
CA PHE A 81 1.26 -7.38 13.06
C PHE A 81 1.40 -8.48 14.11
N GLY A 82 0.32 -9.27 14.32
CA GLY A 82 0.27 -10.23 15.41
C GLY A 82 0.19 -9.56 16.79
N GLU A 83 0.60 -10.28 17.83
CA GLU A 83 0.37 -9.85 19.22
C GLU A 83 1.35 -8.78 19.72
N ASN A 84 2.57 -8.74 19.20
CA ASN A 84 3.68 -7.98 19.80
C ASN A 84 4.36 -6.99 18.85
N SER A 85 3.82 -6.74 17.68
CA SER A 85 4.44 -5.84 16.71
C SER A 85 3.42 -4.86 16.16
N CYS A 86 3.65 -3.59 16.41
CA CYS A 86 2.86 -2.51 15.85
C CYS A 86 3.74 -1.51 15.10
N CYS A 87 3.16 -0.86 14.13
CA CYS A 87 3.79 0.25 13.46
C CYS A 87 2.82 1.42 13.42
N TYR A 88 3.35 2.63 13.41
CA TYR A 88 2.55 3.84 13.15
C TYR A 88 3.27 4.75 12.19
N LEU A 89 2.49 5.53 11.45
CA LEU A 89 2.94 6.61 10.61
C LEU A 89 2.28 7.90 11.07
N ALA A 90 3.08 8.91 11.34
CA ALA A 90 2.66 10.29 11.54
C ALA A 90 2.81 11.08 10.23
N ALA A 91 2.31 12.30 10.19
CA ALA A 91 2.43 13.15 9.01
C ALA A 91 3.91 13.33 8.59
N GLY A 92 4.18 13.09 7.32
CA GLY A 92 5.52 13.11 6.73
C GLY A 92 6.25 11.76 6.72
N ASP A 93 5.82 10.78 7.52
CA ASP A 93 6.46 9.47 7.58
C ASP A 93 6.18 8.63 6.32
N PHE A 94 7.16 7.78 5.99
CA PHE A 94 7.05 6.73 4.98
C PHE A 94 7.23 5.34 5.62
N ALA A 95 6.50 4.35 5.08
CA ALA A 95 6.78 2.95 5.34
C ALA A 95 6.93 2.19 4.03
N VAL A 96 7.86 1.23 4.01
CA VAL A 96 8.03 0.25 2.93
C VAL A 96 7.92 -1.12 3.54
N CYS A 97 6.87 -1.85 3.20
CA CYS A 97 6.54 -3.13 3.81
C CYS A 97 6.31 -4.21 2.74
N ALA A 98 6.57 -5.47 3.08
CA ALA A 98 6.03 -6.58 2.32
C ALA A 98 4.50 -6.59 2.51
N ALA A 99 3.74 -6.52 1.42
CA ALA A 99 2.27 -6.53 1.49
C ALA A 99 1.71 -7.86 2.01
N ALA A 100 2.47 -8.96 1.83
CA ALA A 100 2.15 -10.27 2.39
C ALA A 100 2.24 -10.32 3.93
N ARG A 101 2.79 -9.27 4.56
CA ARG A 101 2.85 -9.18 6.01
C ARG A 101 1.43 -9.00 6.57
N LYS A 102 0.92 -10.06 7.18
CA LYS A 102 -0.47 -10.07 7.68
C LYS A 102 -0.64 -9.01 8.77
N LYS A 103 -1.45 -8.01 8.50
CA LYS A 103 -1.93 -7.06 9.48
C LYS A 103 -3.07 -7.69 10.28
N SER A 104 -3.07 -7.50 11.58
CA SER A 104 -4.16 -7.95 12.47
C SER A 104 -5.21 -6.86 12.67
N SER A 105 -4.81 -5.60 12.59
CA SER A 105 -5.72 -4.45 12.64
C SER A 105 -5.06 -3.24 12.01
N SER A 106 -5.88 -2.36 11.44
CA SER A 106 -5.50 -1.04 10.96
C SER A 106 -6.43 0.01 11.55
N CYS A 107 -5.88 1.07 12.11
CA CYS A 107 -6.66 2.12 12.71
C CYS A 107 -6.12 3.53 12.45
N PHE A 108 -7.01 4.50 12.62
CA PHE A 108 -6.77 5.93 12.45
C PHE A 108 -7.17 6.65 13.74
N PRO A 109 -6.26 6.73 14.74
CA PRO A 109 -6.60 7.24 16.07
C PRO A 109 -7.14 8.65 16.10
N LEU A 110 -6.72 9.48 15.13
CA LEU A 110 -7.19 10.86 14.98
C LEU A 110 -8.51 10.95 14.19
N ARG A 111 -9.09 9.82 13.76
CA ARG A 111 -10.29 9.76 12.89
C ARG A 111 -10.15 10.57 11.60
N HIS A 112 -8.93 10.84 11.20
CA HIS A 112 -8.57 11.61 10.03
C HIS A 112 -7.21 11.14 9.54
N TYR A 113 -7.14 10.69 8.29
CA TYR A 113 -5.91 10.26 7.65
C TYR A 113 -6.00 10.51 6.15
N HIS A 114 -5.03 11.27 5.63
CA HIS A 114 -4.79 11.38 4.20
C HIS A 114 -3.41 10.79 3.90
N GLY A 115 -3.36 9.86 3.00
CA GLY A 115 -2.12 9.18 2.63
C GLY A 115 -2.07 8.79 1.17
N ILE A 116 -0.88 8.39 0.76
CA ILE A 116 -0.63 7.82 -0.55
C ILE A 116 -0.05 6.43 -0.31
N THR A 117 -0.59 5.43 -1.00
CA THR A 117 -0.04 4.07 -1.03
C THR A 117 0.37 3.75 -2.46
N ILE A 118 1.58 3.23 -2.65
CA ILE A 118 2.02 2.63 -3.90
C ILE A 118 2.12 1.13 -3.66
N LEU A 119 1.43 0.35 -4.50
CA LEU A 119 1.54 -1.09 -4.55
C LEU A 119 2.39 -1.47 -5.75
N LEU A 120 3.42 -2.30 -5.53
CA LEU A 120 4.30 -2.82 -6.56
C LEU A 120 4.30 -4.35 -6.51
N ASP A 121 3.70 -4.97 -7.52
CA ASP A 121 3.85 -6.41 -7.78
C ASP A 121 5.12 -6.63 -8.59
N LEU A 122 6.19 -7.08 -7.92
CA LEU A 122 7.50 -7.25 -8.53
C LEU A 122 7.53 -8.34 -9.60
N ASP A 123 6.57 -9.25 -9.64
CA ASP A 123 6.49 -10.30 -10.64
C ASP A 123 5.76 -9.83 -11.91
N ALA A 124 4.88 -8.85 -11.78
CA ALA A 124 4.10 -8.30 -12.89
C ALA A 124 4.79 -7.12 -13.62
N ILE A 125 5.91 -6.60 -13.10
CA ILE A 125 6.67 -5.51 -13.75
C ILE A 125 7.35 -6.05 -15.01
N SER A 126 7.09 -5.41 -16.15
CA SER A 126 7.65 -5.82 -17.44
C SER A 126 9.20 -5.73 -17.47
N PRO A 127 9.89 -6.53 -18.32
CA PRO A 127 11.35 -6.45 -18.47
C PRO A 127 11.84 -5.06 -18.85
N GLU A 128 11.12 -4.34 -19.71
CA GLU A 128 11.46 -2.99 -20.16
C GLU A 128 11.40 -2.00 -18.99
N MET A 129 10.32 -2.07 -18.19
CA MET A 129 10.18 -1.20 -17.02
C MET A 129 11.22 -1.55 -15.97
N ARG A 130 11.54 -2.83 -15.78
CA ARG A 130 12.59 -3.30 -14.88
C ARG A 130 13.96 -2.72 -15.26
N SER A 131 14.35 -2.83 -16.54
CA SER A 131 15.60 -2.25 -17.06
C SER A 131 15.64 -0.74 -16.88
N ARG A 132 14.51 -0.08 -17.07
CA ARG A 132 14.37 1.37 -16.87
C ARG A 132 14.57 1.77 -15.41
N MET A 133 14.01 1.01 -14.48
CA MET A 133 14.20 1.22 -13.04
C MET A 133 15.67 1.02 -12.65
N GLU A 134 16.31 -0.03 -13.17
CA GLU A 134 17.73 -0.30 -12.93
C GLU A 134 18.62 0.84 -13.44
N TRP A 135 18.30 1.43 -14.60
CA TRP A 135 18.99 2.62 -15.11
C TRP A 135 18.97 3.78 -14.11
N TYR A 136 17.87 3.95 -13.38
CA TYR A 136 17.73 4.96 -12.32
C TYR A 136 18.25 4.48 -10.95
N GLY A 137 18.96 3.37 -10.90
CA GLY A 137 19.56 2.84 -9.67
C GLY A 137 18.61 2.05 -8.77
N VAL A 138 17.40 1.72 -9.25
CA VAL A 138 16.41 0.95 -8.48
C VAL A 138 16.65 -0.55 -8.72
N ASN A 139 17.30 -1.21 -7.78
CA ASN A 139 17.54 -2.65 -7.84
C ASN A 139 16.36 -3.44 -7.25
N LEU A 140 15.44 -3.87 -8.12
CA LEU A 140 14.25 -4.62 -7.70
C LEU A 140 14.57 -5.97 -7.07
N ASN A 141 15.67 -6.62 -7.43
CA ASN A 141 16.08 -7.90 -6.83
C ASN A 141 16.57 -7.69 -5.39
N ALA A 142 17.35 -6.65 -5.15
CA ALA A 142 17.78 -6.28 -3.80
C ALA A 142 16.56 -5.91 -2.90
N ILE A 143 15.63 -5.15 -3.45
CA ILE A 143 14.39 -4.78 -2.75
C ILE A 143 13.55 -6.02 -2.44
N ARG A 144 13.37 -6.93 -3.41
CA ARG A 144 12.68 -8.21 -3.20
C ARG A 144 13.30 -9.01 -2.05
N GLN A 145 14.62 -9.18 -2.09
CA GLN A 145 15.35 -9.94 -1.08
C GLN A 145 15.16 -9.30 0.30
N TYR A 146 15.37 -8.00 0.40
CA TYR A 146 15.36 -7.31 1.70
C TYR A 146 13.95 -7.13 2.27
N ILE A 147 12.95 -6.82 1.46
CA ILE A 147 11.59 -6.53 1.93
C ILE A 147 10.71 -7.79 1.90
N CYS A 148 10.60 -8.46 0.74
CA CYS A 148 9.61 -9.53 0.58
C CYS A 148 10.08 -10.85 1.19
N THR A 149 11.32 -11.27 0.93
CA THR A 149 11.84 -12.56 1.41
C THR A 149 11.95 -12.57 2.94
N GLU A 150 12.39 -11.47 3.53
CA GLU A 150 12.53 -11.35 4.98
C GLU A 150 11.27 -10.80 5.66
N ASN A 151 10.20 -10.56 4.89
CA ASN A 151 8.92 -10.05 5.38
C ASN A 151 9.05 -8.80 6.27
N ARG A 152 9.88 -7.85 5.83
CA ARG A 152 10.22 -6.64 6.59
C ARG A 152 9.20 -5.51 6.38
N CYS A 153 9.18 -4.61 7.34
CA CYS A 153 8.58 -3.29 7.24
C CYS A 153 9.61 -2.26 7.73
N CYS A 154 10.00 -1.35 6.86
CA CYS A 154 10.95 -0.28 7.15
C CYS A 154 10.19 1.03 7.23
N ILE A 155 10.44 1.81 8.30
CA ILE A 155 9.80 3.11 8.50
C ILE A 155 10.88 4.20 8.42
N LEU A 156 10.64 5.17 7.55
CA LEU A 156 11.44 6.38 7.41
C LEU A 156 10.66 7.52 8.09
N ARG A 157 11.22 8.04 9.18
CA ARG A 157 10.61 9.14 9.92
C ARG A 157 10.92 10.48 9.26
N SER A 158 9.92 11.31 9.18
CA SER A 158 10.13 12.70 8.80
C SER A 158 10.94 13.40 9.92
N ALA A 159 11.94 14.19 9.53
CA ALA A 159 12.61 15.03 10.51
C ALA A 159 11.63 16.08 11.03
N PRO A 160 11.60 16.37 12.33
CA PRO A 160 10.85 17.52 12.82
C PRO A 160 11.40 18.80 12.16
N VAL A 161 10.50 19.57 11.56
CA VAL A 161 10.80 20.89 10.99
C VAL A 161 10.90 21.91 12.14
#